data_6cd3b1fc5a15b6072f93a3d7d33b1525
#
_entry.id   6cd3b1fc5a15b6072f93a3d7d33b1525
#
_cell.length_a   1.000
_cell.length_b   1.000
_cell.length_c   1.000
_cell.angle_alpha   90.00
_cell.angle_beta   90.00
_cell.angle_gamma   90.00
#
_symmetry.space_group_name_H-M   'P 1'
#
loop_
_entity.id
_entity.type
_entity.pdbx_description
1 polymer ?
#
loop_
_entity_poly.entity_id
_entity_poly.type
_entity_poly.pdbx_seq_one_letter_code
_entity_poly.pdbx_strand_id
1 'polypeptide(L)'
;RENLALAYSFARKEGIDDLLFQNAIESYTPEPHRLQKIGSVGKATFWNDSKATNFSSALAACKNFKGNLFWIGGGRSKGGILHEFASKIRPLVQHAFLIGESRQALAQLFSEAGFSSVLCNSLEEAVRKAFFTATEKTNILLSPGFASFDDFKNYEHRGNSFKKFVLDLKNISSMTTSERLA
;
A
#
# COMPACT_ATOMS: atom_id res chain seq x y z
N ARG A 1 9.89 -10.77 9.12
CA ARG A 1 10.94 -11.49 9.88
C ARG A 1 10.32 -12.64 10.68
N GLU A 2 9.21 -12.43 11.40
CA GLU A 2 8.56 -13.45 12.21
C GLU A 2 8.11 -14.68 11.39
N ASN A 3 7.43 -14.47 10.27
CA ASN A 3 7.01 -15.57 9.38
C ASN A 3 8.19 -16.37 8.83
N LEU A 4 9.32 -15.71 8.55
CA LEU A 4 10.51 -16.39 8.09
C LEU A 4 11.15 -17.24 9.19
N ALA A 5 11.17 -16.74 10.43
CA ALA A 5 11.67 -17.49 11.57
C ALA A 5 10.81 -18.73 11.85
N LEU A 6 9.49 -18.61 11.75
CA LEU A 6 8.57 -19.75 11.88
C LEU A 6 8.78 -20.78 10.77
N ALA A 7 8.91 -20.33 9.52
CA ALA A 7 9.17 -21.21 8.39
C ALA A 7 10.52 -21.93 8.54
N TYR A 8 11.56 -21.24 8.99
CA TYR A 8 12.86 -21.83 9.28
C TYR A 8 12.80 -22.86 10.40
N SER A 9 12.13 -22.53 11.50
CA SER A 9 11.97 -23.46 12.63
C SER A 9 11.24 -24.73 12.19
N PHE A 10 10.21 -24.60 11.35
CA PHE A 10 9.52 -25.76 10.79
C PHE A 10 10.43 -26.57 9.86
N ALA A 11 11.13 -25.91 8.93
CA ALA A 11 12.05 -26.58 8.00
C ALA A 11 13.12 -27.39 8.73
N ARG A 12 13.72 -26.81 9.79
CA ARG A 12 14.70 -27.50 10.64
C ARG A 12 14.11 -28.74 11.33
N LYS A 13 12.86 -28.63 11.81
CA LYS A 13 12.15 -29.77 12.45
C LYS A 13 11.91 -30.92 11.45
N GLU A 14 11.63 -30.58 10.19
CA GLU A 14 11.41 -31.56 9.11
C GLU A 14 12.73 -32.05 8.46
N GLY A 15 13.90 -31.69 9.01
CA GLY A 15 15.20 -32.15 8.53
C GLY A 15 15.71 -31.45 7.26
N ILE A 16 15.12 -30.33 6.88
CA ILE A 16 15.60 -29.52 5.76
C ILE A 16 16.87 -28.79 6.18
N ASP A 17 17.97 -28.97 5.42
CA ASP A 17 19.22 -28.30 5.70
C ASP A 17 19.20 -26.80 5.37
N ASP A 18 20.17 -26.07 5.92
CA ASP A 18 20.21 -24.61 5.82
C ASP A 18 20.42 -24.12 4.39
N LEU A 19 21.22 -24.84 3.57
CA LEU A 19 21.50 -24.46 2.19
C LEU A 19 20.24 -24.60 1.32
N LEU A 20 19.52 -25.70 1.48
CA LEU A 20 18.26 -25.92 0.77
C LEU A 20 17.21 -24.88 1.15
N PHE A 21 17.10 -24.54 2.44
CA PHE A 21 16.21 -23.51 2.93
C PHE A 21 16.58 -22.12 2.36
N GLN A 22 17.87 -21.77 2.35
CA GLN A 22 18.35 -20.53 1.78
C GLN A 22 18.04 -20.43 0.28
N ASN A 23 18.32 -21.47 -0.50
CA ASN A 23 18.00 -21.52 -1.93
C ASN A 23 16.49 -21.34 -2.18
N ALA A 24 15.64 -21.96 -1.34
CA ALA A 24 14.19 -21.79 -1.44
C ALA A 24 13.75 -20.35 -1.17
N ILE A 25 14.38 -19.66 -0.21
CA ILE A 25 14.09 -18.24 0.05
C ILE A 25 14.56 -17.34 -1.09
N GLU A 26 15.75 -17.57 -1.63
CA GLU A 26 16.31 -16.78 -2.74
C GLU A 26 15.48 -16.92 -4.02
N SER A 27 14.90 -18.10 -4.25
CA SER A 27 13.99 -18.37 -5.38
C SER A 27 12.55 -17.93 -5.14
N TYR A 28 12.19 -17.56 -3.89
CA TYR A 28 10.81 -17.22 -3.55
C TYR A 28 10.37 -15.92 -4.19
N THR A 29 9.34 -16.01 -5.01
CA THR A 29 8.65 -14.84 -5.58
C THR A 29 7.38 -14.55 -4.78
N PRO A 30 7.26 -13.39 -4.13
CA PRO A 30 6.06 -13.03 -3.41
C PRO A 30 4.81 -13.02 -4.31
N GLU A 31 3.68 -13.42 -3.75
CA GLU A 31 2.41 -13.34 -4.46
C GLU A 31 2.10 -11.91 -4.91
N PRO A 32 1.45 -11.71 -6.05
CA PRO A 32 0.96 -10.40 -6.47
C PRO A 32 0.11 -9.74 -5.37
N HIS A 33 0.13 -8.41 -5.33
CA HIS A 33 -0.65 -7.62 -4.36
C HIS A 33 -0.25 -7.81 -2.88
N ARG A 34 0.94 -8.39 -2.61
CA ARG A 34 1.53 -8.46 -1.26
C ARG A 34 2.81 -7.63 -1.23
N LEU A 35 2.72 -6.40 -0.78
CA LEU A 35 3.80 -5.42 -0.71
C LEU A 35 4.67 -5.39 -2.00
N GLN A 36 4.00 -5.58 -3.13
CA GLN A 36 4.61 -5.69 -4.46
C GLN A 36 5.07 -4.31 -4.93
N LYS A 37 6.36 -4.17 -5.22
CA LYS A 37 6.87 -2.96 -5.88
C LYS A 37 6.39 -2.92 -7.33
N ILE A 38 5.65 -1.88 -7.71
CA ILE A 38 5.15 -1.68 -9.09
C ILE A 38 6.18 -0.93 -9.93
N GLY A 39 6.86 0.03 -9.34
CA GLY A 39 7.86 0.83 -10.02
C GLY A 39 7.97 2.23 -9.47
N SER A 40 8.76 3.07 -10.14
CA SER A 40 8.92 4.48 -9.78
C SER A 40 8.51 5.37 -10.94
N VAL A 41 7.88 6.50 -10.60
CA VAL A 41 7.55 7.59 -11.52
C VAL A 41 8.03 8.89 -10.87
N GLY A 42 8.93 9.62 -11.50
CA GLY A 42 9.56 10.79 -10.89
C GLY A 42 10.20 10.44 -9.53
N LYS A 43 9.78 11.14 -8.50
CA LYS A 43 10.26 10.96 -7.12
C LYS A 43 9.46 9.92 -6.31
N ALA A 44 8.36 9.41 -6.86
CA ALA A 44 7.46 8.48 -6.18
C ALA A 44 7.78 7.02 -6.53
N THR A 45 7.83 6.14 -5.53
CA THR A 45 7.88 4.69 -5.68
C THR A 45 6.57 4.08 -5.22
N PHE A 46 5.92 3.31 -6.08
CA PHE A 46 4.60 2.75 -5.86
C PHE A 46 4.66 1.29 -5.41
N TRP A 47 3.87 0.98 -4.39
CA TRP A 47 3.78 -0.33 -3.76
C TRP A 47 2.33 -0.81 -3.69
N ASN A 48 2.09 -2.03 -4.13
CA ASN A 48 0.77 -2.65 -4.17
C ASN A 48 0.67 -3.73 -3.09
N ASP A 49 -0.12 -3.45 -2.09
CA ASP A 49 -0.48 -4.37 -1.01
C ASP A 49 -2.00 -4.49 -0.90
N SER A 50 -2.68 -4.55 -2.05
CA SER A 50 -4.14 -4.61 -2.11
C SER A 50 -4.74 -5.79 -1.35
N LYS A 51 -3.96 -6.86 -1.10
CA LYS A 51 -4.35 -8.02 -0.30
C LYS A 51 -4.46 -7.71 1.20
N ALA A 52 -3.96 -6.59 1.69
CA ALA A 52 -4.18 -6.10 3.05
C ALA A 52 -5.64 -5.65 3.23
N THR A 53 -6.54 -6.60 3.47
CA THR A 53 -7.99 -6.39 3.62
C THR A 53 -8.44 -6.30 5.08
N ASN A 54 -7.50 -6.14 6.01
CA ASN A 54 -7.74 -5.94 7.45
C ASN A 54 -6.70 -4.98 8.05
N PHE A 55 -7.01 -4.43 9.22
CA PHE A 55 -6.22 -3.40 9.89
C PHE A 55 -4.79 -3.86 10.23
N SER A 56 -4.64 -5.07 10.75
CA SER A 56 -3.32 -5.60 11.16
C SER A 56 -2.38 -5.74 9.96
N SER A 57 -2.88 -6.19 8.82
CA SER A 57 -2.09 -6.30 7.59
C SER A 57 -1.61 -4.93 7.09
N ALA A 58 -2.49 -3.92 7.08
CA ALA A 58 -2.12 -2.57 6.67
C ALA A 58 -1.08 -1.94 7.61
N LEU A 59 -1.24 -2.10 8.92
CA LEU A 59 -0.26 -1.65 9.92
C LEU A 59 1.09 -2.34 9.74
N ALA A 60 1.09 -3.66 9.50
CA ALA A 60 2.31 -4.42 9.25
C ALA A 60 3.02 -3.96 7.98
N ALA A 61 2.26 -3.67 6.90
CA ALA A 61 2.81 -3.15 5.66
C ALA A 61 3.47 -1.78 5.86
N CYS A 62 2.79 -0.82 6.51
CA CYS A 62 3.31 0.51 6.75
C CYS A 62 4.62 0.51 7.57
N LYS A 63 4.77 -0.41 8.54
CA LYS A 63 5.99 -0.56 9.35
C LYS A 63 7.24 -0.96 8.56
N ASN A 64 7.12 -1.44 7.32
CA ASN A 64 8.29 -1.77 6.50
C ASN A 64 8.97 -0.55 5.88
N PHE A 65 8.34 0.61 5.95
CA PHE A 65 8.87 1.83 5.35
C PHE A 65 9.52 2.72 6.41
N LYS A 66 10.70 3.22 6.07
CA LYS A 66 11.39 4.27 6.82
C LYS A 66 11.38 5.54 5.98
N GLY A 67 10.97 6.67 6.56
CA GLY A 67 10.90 7.96 5.87
C GLY A 67 9.51 8.23 5.27
N ASN A 68 9.47 8.99 4.17
CA ASN A 68 8.22 9.49 3.60
C ASN A 68 7.34 8.39 3.04
N LEU A 69 6.26 8.11 3.75
CA LEU A 69 5.23 7.17 3.35
C LEU A 69 3.89 7.89 3.16
N PHE A 70 3.35 7.82 1.94
CA PHE A 70 2.00 8.21 1.61
C PHE A 70 1.14 6.95 1.54
N TRP A 71 0.07 6.92 2.30
CA TRP A 71 -0.81 5.78 2.41
C TRP A 71 -2.12 5.99 1.65
N ILE A 72 -2.47 5.03 0.81
CA ILE A 72 -3.78 4.96 0.17
C ILE A 72 -4.54 3.84 0.87
N GLY A 73 -5.66 4.19 1.51
CA GLY A 73 -6.42 3.24 2.30
C GLY A 73 -7.91 3.56 2.42
N GLY A 74 -8.64 2.57 2.96
CA GLY A 74 -10.09 2.60 3.03
C GLY A 74 -10.74 1.55 2.15
N GLY A 75 -12.08 1.51 2.19
CA GLY A 75 -12.92 0.50 1.57
C GLY A 75 -14.07 0.10 2.48
N ARG A 76 -14.66 -1.09 2.23
CA ARG A 76 -15.75 -1.62 3.06
C ARG A 76 -15.23 -2.19 4.37
N SER A 77 -15.78 -1.72 5.50
CA SER A 77 -15.46 -2.25 6.81
C SER A 77 -15.97 -3.69 6.97
N LYS A 78 -15.16 -4.52 7.64
CA LYS A 78 -15.53 -5.86 8.10
C LYS A 78 -15.68 -5.94 9.63
N GLY A 79 -15.80 -4.79 10.29
CA GLY A 79 -15.74 -4.67 11.74
C GLY A 79 -14.34 -4.30 12.24
N GLY A 80 -14.20 -4.28 13.55
CA GLY A 80 -12.98 -3.83 14.22
C GLY A 80 -13.11 -2.39 14.73
N ILE A 81 -12.18 -1.99 15.60
CA ILE A 81 -12.22 -0.67 16.26
C ILE A 81 -11.48 0.33 15.38
N LEU A 82 -12.24 1.09 14.59
CA LEU A 82 -11.72 2.04 13.62
C LEU A 82 -10.83 3.12 14.27
N HIS A 83 -11.22 3.61 15.44
CA HIS A 83 -10.44 4.60 16.20
C HIS A 83 -9.03 4.05 16.56
N GLU A 84 -8.94 2.81 17.03
CA GLU A 84 -7.63 2.20 17.32
C GLU A 84 -6.78 2.05 16.08
N PHE A 85 -7.37 1.66 14.95
CA PHE A 85 -6.66 1.58 13.70
C PHE A 85 -6.13 2.94 13.26
N ALA A 86 -6.97 3.98 13.27
CA ALA A 86 -6.58 5.33 12.90
C ALA A 86 -5.44 5.86 13.79
N SER A 87 -5.50 5.63 15.11
CA SER A 87 -4.46 6.04 16.04
C SER A 87 -3.12 5.33 15.80
N LYS A 88 -3.16 4.05 15.41
CA LYS A 88 -1.95 3.23 15.16
C LYS A 88 -1.31 3.50 13.81
N ILE A 89 -2.10 3.82 12.77
CA ILE A 89 -1.56 4.05 11.42
C ILE A 89 -1.02 5.48 11.25
N ARG A 90 -1.64 6.46 11.91
CA ARG A 90 -1.25 7.87 11.82
C ARG A 90 0.26 8.13 11.99
N PRO A 91 0.94 7.62 13.03
CA PRO A 91 2.37 7.87 13.23
C PRO A 91 3.27 7.16 12.20
N LEU A 92 2.72 6.27 11.38
CA LEU A 92 3.47 5.52 10.37
C LEU A 92 3.47 6.19 9.00
N VAL A 93 2.60 7.19 8.78
CA VAL A 93 2.36 7.78 7.47
C VAL A 93 2.46 9.31 7.52
N GLN A 94 2.98 9.91 6.47
CA GLN A 94 3.08 11.38 6.34
C GLN A 94 1.80 11.98 5.75
N HIS A 95 1.18 11.29 4.80
CA HIS A 95 -0.10 11.66 4.20
C HIS A 95 -0.99 10.43 4.04
N ALA A 96 -2.31 10.63 4.18
CA ALA A 96 -3.31 9.61 3.95
C ALA A 96 -4.27 10.06 2.84
N PHE A 97 -4.45 9.20 1.83
CA PHE A 97 -5.41 9.36 0.74
C PHE A 97 -6.51 8.32 0.92
N LEU A 98 -7.72 8.77 1.23
CA LEU A 98 -8.80 7.93 1.74
C LEU A 98 -9.82 7.65 0.64
N ILE A 99 -10.11 6.36 0.43
CA ILE A 99 -11.03 5.86 -0.60
C ILE A 99 -12.16 5.01 0.00
N GLY A 100 -13.16 4.73 -0.79
CA GLY A 100 -14.25 3.79 -0.47
C GLY A 100 -15.19 4.25 0.64
N GLU A 101 -16.01 3.31 1.12
CA GLU A 101 -17.08 3.59 2.09
C GLU A 101 -16.56 4.17 3.41
N SER A 102 -15.41 3.73 3.90
CA SER A 102 -14.85 4.16 5.19
C SER A 102 -14.15 5.52 5.17
N ARG A 103 -14.00 6.17 4.01
CA ARG A 103 -13.18 7.39 3.85
C ARG A 103 -13.59 8.55 4.77
N GLN A 104 -14.91 8.78 4.95
CA GLN A 104 -15.41 9.88 5.77
C GLN A 104 -15.13 9.65 7.26
N ALA A 105 -15.42 8.43 7.75
CA ALA A 105 -15.16 8.07 9.14
C ALA A 105 -13.67 8.12 9.50
N LEU A 106 -12.80 7.66 8.59
CA LEU A 106 -11.35 7.78 8.76
C LEU A 106 -10.87 9.23 8.77
N ALA A 107 -11.40 10.07 7.85
CA ALA A 107 -11.04 11.48 7.78
C ALA A 107 -11.43 12.23 9.05
N GLN A 108 -12.60 11.94 9.62
CA GLN A 108 -13.04 12.51 10.89
C GLN A 108 -12.07 12.16 12.02
N LEU A 109 -11.74 10.86 12.19
CA LEU A 109 -10.81 10.40 13.22
C LEU A 109 -9.41 10.99 13.08
N PHE A 110 -8.92 11.14 11.85
CA PHE A 110 -7.65 11.80 11.59
C PHE A 110 -7.70 13.29 11.93
N SER A 111 -8.78 13.98 11.56
CA SER A 111 -8.97 15.40 11.87
C SER A 111 -9.03 15.65 13.38
N GLU A 112 -9.76 14.83 14.13
CA GLU A 112 -9.84 14.87 15.60
C GLU A 112 -8.46 14.66 16.25
N ALA A 113 -7.58 13.91 15.59
CA ALA A 113 -6.20 13.69 16.02
C ALA A 113 -5.20 14.72 15.47
N GLY A 114 -5.67 15.80 14.83
CA GLY A 114 -4.83 16.84 14.24
C GLY A 114 -4.01 16.38 13.03
N PHE A 115 -4.47 15.33 12.34
CA PHE A 115 -3.80 14.80 11.14
C PHE A 115 -4.63 15.07 9.89
N SER A 116 -4.04 15.78 8.92
CA SER A 116 -4.70 16.07 7.65
C SER A 116 -4.70 14.86 6.73
N SER A 117 -5.86 14.54 6.16
CA SER A 117 -6.02 13.50 5.16
C SER A 117 -6.77 14.03 3.93
N VAL A 118 -6.61 13.35 2.81
CA VAL A 118 -7.21 13.72 1.53
C VAL A 118 -8.32 12.74 1.18
N LEU A 119 -9.56 13.24 1.09
CA LEU A 119 -10.68 12.46 0.59
C LEU A 119 -10.57 12.31 -0.93
N CYS A 120 -10.73 11.06 -1.41
CA CYS A 120 -10.69 10.72 -2.81
C CYS A 120 -11.96 9.96 -3.21
N ASN A 121 -12.53 10.29 -4.37
CA ASN A 121 -13.75 9.66 -4.89
C ASN A 121 -13.46 8.32 -5.59
N SER A 122 -12.20 8.10 -5.97
CA SER A 122 -11.77 6.87 -6.61
C SER A 122 -10.31 6.53 -6.27
N LEU A 123 -9.92 5.29 -6.54
CA LEU A 123 -8.52 4.85 -6.43
C LEU A 123 -7.63 5.61 -7.43
N GLU A 124 -8.12 5.90 -8.63
CA GLU A 124 -7.37 6.68 -9.62
C GLU A 124 -7.06 8.09 -9.09
N GLU A 125 -8.05 8.77 -8.55
CA GLU A 125 -7.88 10.08 -7.93
C GLU A 125 -6.86 10.04 -6.79
N ALA A 126 -6.91 9.02 -5.95
CA ALA A 126 -5.95 8.83 -4.84
C ALA A 126 -4.52 8.66 -5.36
N VAL A 127 -4.32 7.84 -6.39
CA VAL A 127 -3.01 7.62 -7.02
C VAL A 127 -2.47 8.93 -7.62
N ARG A 128 -3.30 9.68 -8.34
CA ARG A 128 -2.92 10.96 -8.95
C ARG A 128 -2.58 12.01 -7.89
N LYS A 129 -3.45 12.21 -6.90
CA LYS A 129 -3.22 13.17 -5.82
C LYS A 129 -1.96 12.83 -5.02
N ALA A 130 -1.75 11.56 -4.67
CA ALA A 130 -0.55 11.12 -3.98
C ALA A 130 0.72 11.40 -4.81
N PHE A 131 0.70 11.14 -6.11
CA PHE A 131 1.81 11.41 -7.01
C PHE A 131 2.16 12.90 -7.08
N PHE A 132 1.17 13.75 -7.29
CA PHE A 132 1.42 15.20 -7.42
C PHE A 132 1.75 15.89 -6.09
N THR A 133 1.41 15.28 -4.96
CA THR A 133 1.80 15.76 -3.62
C THR A 133 3.26 15.39 -3.29
N ALA A 134 3.84 14.38 -3.94
CA ALA A 134 5.20 13.92 -3.69
C ALA A 134 6.27 14.90 -4.22
N THR A 135 6.84 15.74 -3.36
CA THR A 135 7.87 16.73 -3.70
C THR A 135 9.30 16.19 -3.59
N GLU A 136 9.49 15.09 -2.87
CA GLU A 136 10.76 14.42 -2.61
C GLU A 136 10.63 12.90 -2.75
N LYS A 137 11.70 12.13 -2.50
CA LYS A 137 11.63 10.66 -2.51
C LYS A 137 10.54 10.17 -1.56
N THR A 138 9.47 9.61 -2.12
CA THR A 138 8.27 9.21 -1.40
C THR A 138 7.86 7.79 -1.77
N ASN A 139 7.52 6.98 -0.80
CA ASN A 139 6.85 5.71 -1.03
C ASN A 139 5.34 5.92 -1.01
N ILE A 140 4.65 5.52 -2.08
CA ILE A 140 3.18 5.54 -2.17
C ILE A 140 2.69 4.10 -2.08
N LEU A 141 2.00 3.79 -0.99
CA LEU A 141 1.57 2.44 -0.64
C LEU A 141 0.05 2.33 -0.71
N LEU A 142 -0.46 1.47 -1.60
CA LEU A 142 -1.81 0.94 -1.52
C LEU A 142 -1.80 -0.24 -0.55
N SER A 143 -2.25 -0.04 0.67
CA SER A 143 -2.47 -1.08 1.69
C SER A 143 -3.76 -0.77 2.44
N PRO A 144 -4.92 -1.10 1.83
CA PRO A 144 -6.20 -0.49 2.18
C PRO A 144 -6.65 -0.71 3.62
N GLY A 145 -6.38 -1.87 4.21
CA GLY A 145 -6.86 -2.22 5.55
C GLY A 145 -8.33 -2.65 5.58
N PHE A 146 -9.03 -2.61 4.45
CA PHE A 146 -10.46 -2.83 4.27
C PHE A 146 -10.74 -3.76 3.09
N ALA A 147 -11.93 -4.37 3.10
CA ALA A 147 -12.41 -5.11 1.93
C ALA A 147 -12.60 -4.17 0.73
N SER A 148 -12.58 -4.76 -0.47
CA SER A 148 -12.66 -4.03 -1.74
C SER A 148 -14.05 -4.01 -2.36
N PHE A 149 -15.04 -4.66 -1.73
CA PHE A 149 -16.35 -4.95 -2.32
C PHE A 149 -17.29 -3.74 -2.44
N ASP A 150 -16.85 -2.57 -2.05
CA ASP A 150 -17.54 -1.30 -2.31
C ASP A 150 -17.35 -0.82 -3.75
N ASP A 151 -16.10 -0.83 -4.25
CA ASP A 151 -15.77 -0.29 -5.59
C ASP A 151 -15.19 -1.34 -6.54
N PHE A 152 -14.82 -2.54 -6.05
CA PHE A 152 -14.10 -3.55 -6.82
C PHE A 152 -14.70 -4.94 -6.60
N LYS A 153 -14.58 -5.82 -7.61
CA LYS A 153 -15.04 -7.22 -7.51
C LYS A 153 -14.31 -8.01 -6.41
N ASN A 154 -13.03 -7.74 -6.23
CA ASN A 154 -12.14 -8.39 -5.25
C ASN A 154 -10.87 -7.56 -5.08
N TYR A 155 -9.96 -8.00 -4.18
CA TYR A 155 -8.70 -7.32 -3.95
C TYR A 155 -7.74 -7.38 -5.16
N GLU A 156 -7.81 -8.42 -5.98
CA GLU A 156 -7.03 -8.55 -7.21
C GLU A 156 -7.44 -7.47 -8.22
N HIS A 157 -8.75 -7.28 -8.42
CA HIS A 157 -9.27 -6.23 -9.29
C HIS A 157 -8.81 -4.84 -8.82
N ARG A 158 -8.89 -4.55 -7.52
CA ARG A 158 -8.37 -3.30 -6.94
C ARG A 158 -6.87 -3.13 -7.17
N GLY A 159 -6.09 -4.19 -6.92
CA GLY A 159 -4.65 -4.16 -7.11
C GLY A 159 -4.21 -4.05 -8.58
N ASN A 160 -4.93 -4.67 -9.51
CA ASN A 160 -4.69 -4.52 -10.94
C ASN A 160 -5.06 -3.12 -11.44
N SER A 161 -6.15 -2.54 -10.95
CA SER A 161 -6.53 -1.15 -11.23
C SER A 161 -5.46 -0.17 -10.74
N PHE A 162 -4.94 -0.37 -9.53
CA PHE A 162 -3.82 0.43 -9.01
C PHE A 162 -2.59 0.37 -9.92
N LYS A 163 -2.20 -0.84 -10.33
CA LYS A 163 -1.07 -1.05 -11.25
C LYS A 163 -1.28 -0.32 -12.57
N LYS A 164 -2.49 -0.40 -13.14
CA LYS A 164 -2.85 0.32 -14.37
C LYS A 164 -2.69 1.83 -14.19
N PHE A 165 -3.25 2.43 -13.14
CA PHE A 165 -3.16 3.87 -12.90
C PHE A 165 -1.72 4.36 -12.71
N VAL A 166 -0.87 3.56 -12.09
CA VAL A 166 0.57 3.87 -11.98
C VAL A 166 1.27 3.84 -13.34
N LEU A 167 0.93 2.88 -14.21
CA LEU A 167 1.47 2.81 -15.57
C LEU A 167 1.01 4.01 -16.42
N ASP A 168 -0.24 4.41 -16.29
CA ASP A 168 -0.79 5.58 -16.99
C ASP A 168 -0.05 6.87 -16.57
N LEU A 169 0.25 7.04 -15.27
CA LEU A 169 1.09 8.16 -14.80
C LEU A 169 2.49 8.15 -15.41
N LYS A 170 3.10 6.97 -15.58
CA LYS A 170 4.43 6.85 -16.19
C LYS A 170 4.41 7.32 -17.65
N ASN A 171 3.38 6.96 -18.40
CA ASN A 171 3.22 7.37 -19.78
C ASN A 171 3.05 8.91 -19.90
N ILE A 172 2.22 9.51 -19.05
CA ILE A 172 2.02 10.97 -19.02
C ILE A 172 3.34 11.69 -18.69
N SER A 173 4.07 11.21 -17.70
CA SER A 173 5.34 11.82 -17.27
C SER A 173 6.42 11.75 -18.36
N SER A 174 6.46 10.67 -19.16
CA SER A 174 7.41 10.53 -20.27
C SER A 174 7.09 11.47 -21.45
N MET A 175 5.80 11.67 -21.77
CA MET A 175 5.37 12.61 -22.83
C MET A 175 5.74 14.05 -22.49
N THR A 176 5.50 14.48 -21.25
CA THR A 176 5.83 15.85 -20.80
C THR A 176 7.34 16.14 -20.81
N THR A 177 8.17 15.11 -20.64
CA THR A 177 9.64 15.25 -20.71
C THR A 177 10.11 15.37 -22.17
N SER A 178 9.51 14.64 -23.10
CA SER A 178 9.86 14.70 -24.53
C SER A 178 9.48 16.03 -25.17
N GLU A 179 8.33 16.62 -24.79
CA GLU A 179 7.89 17.93 -25.28
C GLU A 179 8.73 19.12 -24.75
N ARG A 180 9.46 18.94 -23.64
CA ARG A 180 10.38 19.97 -23.11
C ARG A 180 11.78 19.91 -23.70
N LEU A 181 12.10 18.86 -24.44
CA LEU A 181 13.40 18.64 -25.08
C LEU A 181 13.36 18.81 -26.61
N ALA A 182 12.20 19.08 -27.18
CA ALA A 182 11.97 19.41 -28.58
C ALA A 182 11.73 20.93 -28.74
#